data_488c1f72cada93e0e7b6031995b6fded
#
_entry.id   488c1f72cada93e0e7b6031995b6fded
#
_cell.length_a   1.000
_cell.length_b   1.000
_cell.length_c   1.000
_cell.angle_alpha   90.00
_cell.angle_beta   90.00
_cell.angle_gamma   90.00
#
_symmetry.space_group_name_H-M   'P 1'
#
loop_
_entity.id
_entity.type
_entity.pdbx_description
1 polymer ?
#
loop_
_entity_poly.entity_id
_entity_poly.type
_entity_poly.pdbx_seq_one_letter_code
_entity_poly.pdbx_strand_id
1 'polypeptide(L)'
;MKSLFKVTLLATTMAVALSAPAFAAPATAAAPAKDAAAAPAASNASFKNDDQKSAYALGASLGRYMENSLKEQEKLGIKLDKTQLIAGVQDAFADKSKLSDQEIEKTLQAFEARVKTSAQAKMEKDAKENADKGKTFRDAFAKEKGVKTSSTGLMYQVEKAGSGEAPKDSDTVVVNYKGTLIDGKEFDNSYTRGEPLSFRLDGVIPGWTEGLKNIKKGGKIKMVIPPELAYGKTGVPGIPANSTLVFEVELLDIKPAPKADPKADAQAAEAAPEAKADAANSK
;
A
#
# COMPACT_ATOMS: atom_id res chain seq x y z
N MET A 1 -12.69 50.18 3.65
CA MET A 1 -12.25 49.10 4.58
C MET A 1 -11.98 47.89 3.69
N LYS A 2 -10.69 47.59 3.45
CA LYS A 2 -10.25 46.51 2.55
C LYS A 2 -10.30 45.21 3.34
N SER A 3 -11.20 44.29 2.95
CA SER A 3 -11.30 42.97 3.51
C SER A 3 -10.11 42.12 2.97
N LEU A 4 -9.19 41.73 3.85
CA LEU A 4 -8.15 40.75 3.56
C LEU A 4 -8.82 39.37 3.48
N PHE A 5 -9.13 38.91 2.27
CA PHE A 5 -9.43 37.50 2.05
C PHE A 5 -8.13 36.70 2.17
N LYS A 6 -8.07 35.89 3.23
CA LYS A 6 -7.04 34.86 3.37
C LYS A 6 -7.33 33.78 2.34
N VAL A 7 -6.63 33.82 1.22
CA VAL A 7 -6.57 32.68 0.29
C VAL A 7 -5.81 31.56 1.00
N THR A 8 -6.53 30.67 1.63
CA THR A 8 -5.98 29.41 2.12
C THR A 8 -5.73 28.55 0.89
N LEU A 9 -4.50 28.46 0.46
CA LEU A 9 -4.05 27.53 -0.57
C LEU A 9 -4.35 26.12 -0.05
N LEU A 10 -5.48 25.56 -0.48
CA LEU A 10 -5.90 24.21 -0.13
C LEU A 10 -5.05 23.24 -1.01
N ALA A 11 -3.81 23.01 -0.56
CA ALA A 11 -3.07 21.86 -1.00
C ALA A 11 -3.73 20.64 -0.35
N THR A 12 -4.80 20.13 -0.96
CA THR A 12 -5.34 18.81 -0.63
C THR A 12 -4.36 17.76 -1.14
N THR A 13 -3.28 17.59 -0.39
CA THR A 13 -2.61 16.31 -0.34
C THR A 13 -3.65 15.33 0.21
N MET A 14 -4.11 14.38 -0.60
CA MET A 14 -4.73 13.18 -0.08
C MET A 14 -3.68 12.42 0.75
N ALA A 15 -3.45 12.90 1.96
CA ALA A 15 -2.85 12.13 3.01
C ALA A 15 -3.94 11.22 3.54
N VAL A 16 -4.05 10.03 2.99
CA VAL A 16 -4.67 8.92 3.69
C VAL A 16 -3.80 8.67 4.91
N ALA A 17 -4.21 9.22 6.04
CA ALA A 17 -3.60 8.93 7.32
C ALA A 17 -3.93 7.47 7.69
N LEU A 18 -3.09 6.53 7.25
CA LEU A 18 -2.98 5.24 7.90
C LEU A 18 -2.11 5.45 9.13
N SER A 19 -2.75 5.49 10.29
CA SER A 19 -2.08 5.30 11.58
C SER A 19 -1.57 3.86 11.64
N ALA A 20 -0.30 3.65 11.27
CA ALA A 20 0.44 2.46 11.59
C ALA A 20 1.17 2.70 12.93
N PRO A 21 1.19 1.72 13.85
CA PRO A 21 1.98 1.84 15.05
C PRO A 21 3.48 1.84 14.69
N ALA A 22 4.20 2.83 15.21
CA ALA A 22 5.62 2.98 15.06
C ALA A 22 6.34 1.83 15.78
N PHE A 23 6.96 0.90 15.03
CA PHE A 23 8.05 0.10 15.53
C PHE A 23 9.36 0.86 15.28
N ALA A 24 9.94 1.35 16.36
CA ALA A 24 11.26 1.93 16.36
C ALA A 24 12.30 0.85 16.03
N ALA A 25 13.02 1.00 14.91
CA ALA A 25 14.22 0.24 14.60
C ALA A 25 15.45 1.10 14.95
N PRO A 26 16.50 0.51 15.53
CA PRO A 26 17.73 1.25 15.83
C PRO A 26 18.53 1.55 14.57
N ALA A 27 19.09 2.76 14.53
CA ALA A 27 19.99 3.20 13.49
C ALA A 27 21.26 2.36 13.48
N THR A 28 21.57 1.69 12.37
CA THR A 28 22.89 1.15 12.06
C THR A 28 23.37 1.67 10.70
N ALA A 29 24.65 1.97 10.71
CA ALA A 29 25.46 2.69 9.75
C ALA A 29 25.25 2.35 8.27
N ALA A 30 25.26 3.42 7.45
CA ALA A 30 25.28 3.38 6.00
C ALA A 30 26.56 2.70 5.47
N ALA A 31 26.37 1.71 4.61
CA ALA A 31 27.38 1.24 3.66
C ALA A 31 27.26 2.05 2.35
N PRO A 32 28.38 2.33 1.62
CA PRO A 32 28.35 3.24 0.49
C PRO A 32 27.65 2.60 -0.72
N ALA A 33 26.60 3.26 -1.22
CA ALA A 33 25.98 2.93 -2.50
C ALA A 33 26.97 3.23 -3.64
N LYS A 34 27.33 2.20 -4.40
CA LYS A 34 27.97 2.34 -5.71
C LYS A 34 26.89 2.51 -6.77
N ASP A 35 27.17 3.48 -7.66
CA ASP A 35 26.51 3.71 -8.94
C ASP A 35 25.07 4.23 -8.92
N ALA A 36 24.90 5.47 -8.42
CA ALA A 36 23.89 6.36 -8.96
C ALA A 36 24.46 6.99 -10.24
N ALA A 37 23.87 6.67 -11.39
CA ALA A 37 24.16 7.36 -12.64
C ALA A 37 24.01 8.86 -12.42
N ALA A 38 25.11 9.61 -12.62
CA ALA A 38 25.14 11.04 -12.48
C ALA A 38 24.08 11.68 -13.39
N ALA A 39 23.13 12.37 -12.79
CA ALA A 39 22.28 13.28 -13.53
C ALA A 39 23.19 14.27 -14.30
N PRO A 40 22.83 14.66 -15.56
CA PRO A 40 23.67 15.58 -16.31
C PRO A 40 23.93 16.85 -15.49
N ALA A 41 25.21 17.18 -15.30
CA ALA A 41 25.63 18.35 -14.60
C ALA A 41 24.89 19.56 -15.19
N ALA A 42 24.09 20.24 -14.37
CA ALA A 42 23.43 21.47 -14.75
C ALA A 42 24.52 22.43 -15.24
N SER A 43 24.40 22.91 -16.48
CA SER A 43 25.26 23.94 -17.03
C SER A 43 25.38 25.09 -16.01
N ASN A 44 26.59 25.66 -15.86
CA ASN A 44 26.87 26.81 -14.99
C ASN A 44 26.08 28.03 -15.47
N ALA A 45 24.77 28.06 -15.20
CA ALA A 45 23.97 29.27 -15.36
C ALA A 45 24.51 30.29 -14.33
N SER A 46 25.11 31.35 -14.78
CA SER A 46 25.64 32.40 -13.90
C SER A 46 24.47 33.24 -13.37
N PHE A 47 24.19 33.11 -12.07
CA PHE A 47 23.30 34.01 -11.34
C PHE A 47 24.14 35.19 -10.79
N LYS A 48 23.58 36.40 -10.78
CA LYS A 48 24.28 37.59 -10.31
C LYS A 48 24.51 37.59 -8.78
N ASN A 49 23.65 36.89 -8.03
CA ASN A 49 23.70 36.74 -6.59
C ASN A 49 22.93 35.51 -6.13
N ASP A 50 23.01 35.21 -4.84
CA ASP A 50 22.36 34.05 -4.23
C ASP A 50 20.81 34.16 -4.23
N ASP A 51 20.27 35.38 -4.17
CA ASP A 51 18.80 35.58 -4.23
C ASP A 51 18.23 35.17 -5.60
N GLN A 52 18.92 35.54 -6.69
CA GLN A 52 18.51 35.09 -8.02
C GLN A 52 18.60 33.58 -8.18
N LYS A 53 19.66 32.98 -7.66
CA LYS A 53 19.84 31.54 -7.67
C LYS A 53 18.73 30.83 -6.85
N SER A 54 18.41 31.38 -5.68
CA SER A 54 17.34 30.88 -4.82
C SER A 54 15.96 31.01 -5.46
N ALA A 55 15.65 32.15 -6.05
CA ALA A 55 14.40 32.37 -6.77
C ALA A 55 14.23 31.40 -7.95
N TYR A 56 15.30 31.18 -8.72
CA TYR A 56 15.29 30.20 -9.81
C TYR A 56 15.09 28.76 -9.28
N ALA A 57 15.76 28.41 -8.20
CA ALA A 57 15.62 27.08 -7.58
C ALA A 57 14.20 26.81 -7.07
N LEU A 58 13.55 27.81 -6.46
CA LEU A 58 12.14 27.74 -6.05
C LEU A 58 11.22 27.53 -7.25
N GLY A 59 11.40 28.32 -8.33
CA GLY A 59 10.65 28.18 -9.57
C GLY A 59 10.83 26.82 -10.23
N ALA A 60 12.08 26.34 -10.31
CA ALA A 60 12.38 25.02 -10.87
C ALA A 60 11.79 23.88 -10.02
N SER A 61 11.78 24.00 -8.70
CA SER A 61 11.15 23.03 -7.80
C SER A 61 9.63 22.99 -8.00
N LEU A 62 8.98 24.15 -8.05
CA LEU A 62 7.56 24.28 -8.33
C LEU A 62 7.20 23.69 -9.69
N GLY A 63 7.99 23.98 -10.73
CA GLY A 63 7.79 23.45 -12.07
C GLY A 63 7.86 21.92 -12.11
N ARG A 64 8.81 21.30 -11.39
CA ARG A 64 8.88 19.82 -11.28
C ARG A 64 7.67 19.24 -10.54
N TYR A 65 7.20 19.89 -9.49
CA TYR A 65 6.00 19.47 -8.78
C TYR A 65 4.78 19.49 -9.70
N MET A 66 4.58 20.59 -10.45
CA MET A 66 3.49 20.72 -11.41
C MET A 66 3.59 19.68 -12.53
N GLU A 67 4.79 19.44 -13.08
CA GLU A 67 5.02 18.41 -14.10
C GLU A 67 4.64 17.02 -13.61
N ASN A 68 5.00 16.66 -12.37
CA ASN A 68 4.62 15.38 -11.79
C ASN A 68 3.11 15.29 -11.59
N SER A 69 2.46 16.36 -11.14
CA SER A 69 1.01 16.42 -11.01
C SER A 69 0.30 16.21 -12.36
N LEU A 70 0.78 16.86 -13.44
CA LEU A 70 0.24 16.66 -14.79
C LEU A 70 0.35 15.19 -15.24
N LYS A 71 1.48 14.53 -14.98
CA LYS A 71 1.70 13.11 -15.31
C LYS A 71 0.74 12.19 -14.55
N GLU A 72 0.47 12.47 -13.27
CA GLU A 72 -0.51 11.70 -12.51
C GLU A 72 -1.93 11.86 -13.06
N GLN A 73 -2.30 13.08 -13.47
CA GLN A 73 -3.58 13.35 -14.08
C GLN A 73 -3.71 12.71 -15.48
N GLU A 74 -2.63 12.64 -16.23
CA GLU A 74 -2.61 11.95 -17.52
C GLU A 74 -2.89 10.45 -17.39
N LYS A 75 -2.42 9.80 -16.30
CA LYS A 75 -2.76 8.41 -15.96
C LYS A 75 -4.26 8.20 -15.73
N LEU A 76 -4.98 9.26 -15.36
CA LEU A 76 -6.44 9.27 -15.22
C LEU A 76 -7.17 9.65 -16.52
N GLY A 77 -6.44 9.81 -17.63
CA GLY A 77 -6.99 10.25 -18.91
C GLY A 77 -7.27 11.75 -18.97
N ILE A 78 -6.77 12.55 -18.02
CA ILE A 78 -6.95 14.00 -17.99
C ILE A 78 -5.68 14.65 -18.51
N LYS A 79 -5.78 15.23 -19.72
CA LYS A 79 -4.67 15.95 -20.36
C LYS A 79 -4.89 17.45 -20.19
N LEU A 80 -4.07 18.09 -19.37
CA LEU A 80 -4.04 19.53 -19.22
C LEU A 80 -2.95 20.12 -20.11
N ASP A 81 -3.24 21.30 -20.66
CA ASP A 81 -2.28 22.03 -21.49
C ASP A 81 -1.23 22.71 -20.60
N LYS A 82 0.00 22.22 -20.67
CA LYS A 82 1.15 22.73 -19.95
C LYS A 82 1.44 24.20 -20.29
N THR A 83 1.19 24.61 -21.55
CA THR A 83 1.41 25.99 -21.98
C THR A 83 0.44 26.94 -21.28
N GLN A 84 -0.84 26.55 -21.16
CA GLN A 84 -1.84 27.35 -20.45
C GLN A 84 -1.57 27.41 -18.94
N LEU A 85 -1.05 26.32 -18.35
CA LEU A 85 -0.66 26.32 -16.96
C LEU A 85 0.48 27.30 -16.69
N ILE A 86 1.52 27.31 -17.52
CA ILE A 86 2.64 28.26 -17.42
C ILE A 86 2.15 29.72 -17.64
N ALA A 87 1.28 29.92 -18.65
CA ALA A 87 0.70 31.24 -18.90
C ALA A 87 -0.10 31.74 -17.68
N GLY A 88 -0.90 30.90 -17.05
CA GLY A 88 -1.66 31.25 -15.85
C GLY A 88 -0.75 31.69 -14.70
N VAL A 89 0.39 31.01 -14.49
CA VAL A 89 1.38 31.42 -13.49
C VAL A 89 1.98 32.78 -13.82
N GLN A 90 2.38 33.01 -15.08
CA GLN A 90 2.94 34.28 -15.52
C GLN A 90 1.95 35.43 -15.39
N ASP A 91 0.70 35.22 -15.83
CA ASP A 91 -0.35 36.21 -15.74
C ASP A 91 -0.66 36.58 -14.29
N ALA A 92 -0.66 35.60 -13.36
CA ALA A 92 -0.87 35.84 -11.94
C ALA A 92 0.25 36.69 -11.31
N PHE A 93 1.52 36.45 -11.65
CA PHE A 93 2.63 37.29 -11.20
C PHE A 93 2.58 38.74 -11.75
N ALA A 94 1.92 38.93 -12.89
CA ALA A 94 1.79 40.22 -13.53
C ALA A 94 0.49 40.97 -13.17
N ASP A 95 -0.36 40.42 -12.28
CA ASP A 95 -1.71 40.91 -11.97
C ASP A 95 -2.60 41.03 -13.22
N LYS A 96 -2.42 40.11 -14.19
CA LYS A 96 -3.13 40.06 -15.46
C LYS A 96 -3.90 38.77 -15.68
N SER A 97 -4.35 38.14 -14.60
CA SER A 97 -5.14 36.91 -14.68
C SER A 97 -6.34 37.09 -15.61
N LYS A 98 -6.53 36.13 -16.53
CA LYS A 98 -7.66 36.12 -17.48
C LYS A 98 -8.97 35.68 -16.86
N LEU A 99 -8.90 35.09 -15.66
CA LEU A 99 -10.04 34.62 -14.88
C LEU A 99 -10.12 35.41 -13.57
N SER A 100 -11.31 35.74 -13.13
CA SER A 100 -11.55 36.26 -11.79
C SER A 100 -11.33 35.18 -10.75
N ASP A 101 -11.11 35.58 -9.48
CA ASP A 101 -10.95 34.64 -8.35
C ASP A 101 -12.10 33.65 -8.24
N GLN A 102 -13.35 34.12 -8.48
CA GLN A 102 -14.54 33.26 -8.45
C GLN A 102 -14.55 32.24 -9.60
N GLU A 103 -14.11 32.63 -10.79
CA GLU A 103 -14.00 31.73 -11.94
C GLU A 103 -12.89 30.69 -11.72
N ILE A 104 -11.76 31.09 -11.13
CA ILE A 104 -10.69 30.19 -10.74
C ILE A 104 -11.21 29.16 -9.75
N GLU A 105 -11.85 29.59 -8.66
CA GLU A 105 -12.40 28.70 -7.65
C GLU A 105 -13.40 27.71 -8.24
N LYS A 106 -14.39 28.19 -9.00
CA LYS A 106 -15.38 27.33 -9.66
C LYS A 106 -14.75 26.33 -10.62
N THR A 107 -13.76 26.77 -11.39
CA THR A 107 -13.04 25.90 -12.34
C THR A 107 -12.26 24.82 -11.63
N LEU A 108 -11.58 25.15 -10.52
CA LEU A 108 -10.84 24.19 -9.72
C LEU A 108 -11.76 23.18 -9.03
N GLN A 109 -12.91 23.59 -8.50
CA GLN A 109 -13.93 22.69 -7.94
C GLN A 109 -14.46 21.71 -9.00
N ALA A 110 -14.78 22.19 -10.19
CA ALA A 110 -15.21 21.34 -11.30
C ALA A 110 -14.11 20.39 -11.77
N PHE A 111 -12.86 20.84 -11.75
CA PHE A 111 -11.70 20.03 -12.08
C PHE A 111 -11.48 18.93 -11.04
N GLU A 112 -11.54 19.24 -9.75
CA GLU A 112 -11.44 18.27 -8.65
C GLU A 112 -12.50 17.18 -8.77
N ALA A 113 -13.76 17.54 -9.03
CA ALA A 113 -14.83 16.60 -9.26
C ALA A 113 -14.55 15.67 -10.45
N ARG A 114 -13.99 16.22 -11.54
CA ARG A 114 -13.59 15.44 -12.73
C ARG A 114 -12.45 14.47 -12.41
N VAL A 115 -11.43 14.92 -11.67
CA VAL A 115 -10.31 14.06 -11.23
C VAL A 115 -10.83 12.91 -10.38
N LYS A 116 -11.69 13.18 -9.41
CA LYS A 116 -12.31 12.16 -8.54
C LYS A 116 -13.09 11.12 -9.36
N THR A 117 -13.92 11.57 -10.28
CA THR A 117 -14.71 10.68 -11.16
C THR A 117 -13.82 9.81 -12.03
N SER A 118 -12.79 10.42 -12.66
CA SER A 118 -11.83 9.69 -13.50
C SER A 118 -11.01 8.68 -12.71
N ALA A 119 -10.59 9.03 -11.48
CA ALA A 119 -9.87 8.12 -10.60
C ALA A 119 -10.74 6.92 -10.21
N GLN A 120 -12.02 7.16 -9.85
CA GLN A 120 -12.96 6.12 -9.53
C GLN A 120 -13.19 5.17 -10.72
N ALA A 121 -13.46 5.71 -11.90
CA ALA A 121 -13.66 4.92 -13.12
C ALA A 121 -12.42 4.08 -13.47
N LYS A 122 -11.22 4.66 -13.30
CA LYS A 122 -9.98 3.92 -13.51
C LYS A 122 -9.82 2.78 -12.50
N MET A 123 -10.07 3.02 -11.23
CA MET A 123 -10.00 1.97 -10.19
C MET A 123 -10.96 0.82 -10.49
N GLU A 124 -12.21 1.11 -10.87
CA GLU A 124 -13.21 0.10 -11.23
C GLU A 124 -12.79 -0.71 -12.45
N LYS A 125 -12.27 -0.03 -13.48
CA LYS A 125 -11.73 -0.69 -14.67
C LYS A 125 -10.56 -1.61 -14.33
N ASP A 126 -9.56 -1.09 -13.61
CA ASP A 126 -8.38 -1.86 -13.21
C ASP A 126 -8.77 -3.05 -12.33
N ALA A 127 -9.72 -2.87 -11.40
CA ALA A 127 -10.24 -3.94 -10.55
C ALA A 127 -10.93 -5.04 -11.35
N LYS A 128 -11.71 -4.67 -12.37
CA LYS A 128 -12.33 -5.64 -13.28
C LYS A 128 -11.29 -6.40 -14.10
N GLU A 129 -10.34 -5.69 -14.68
CA GLU A 129 -9.25 -6.33 -15.44
C GLU A 129 -8.44 -7.30 -14.58
N ASN A 130 -8.14 -6.92 -13.33
CA ASN A 130 -7.41 -7.78 -12.40
C ASN A 130 -8.23 -9.05 -12.06
N ALA A 131 -9.54 -8.91 -11.84
CA ALA A 131 -10.42 -10.06 -11.60
C ALA A 131 -10.42 -11.04 -12.79
N ASP A 132 -10.58 -10.51 -14.01
CA ASP A 132 -10.65 -11.33 -15.24
C ASP A 132 -9.30 -12.01 -15.52
N LYS A 133 -8.19 -11.27 -15.47
CA LYS A 133 -6.83 -11.81 -15.63
C LYS A 133 -6.49 -12.81 -14.52
N GLY A 134 -6.86 -12.49 -13.28
CA GLY A 134 -6.65 -13.34 -12.11
C GLY A 134 -7.40 -14.66 -12.25
N LYS A 135 -8.66 -14.63 -12.72
CA LYS A 135 -9.43 -15.85 -12.99
C LYS A 135 -8.76 -16.71 -14.06
N THR A 136 -8.35 -16.12 -15.17
CA THR A 136 -7.66 -16.83 -16.26
C THR A 136 -6.37 -17.47 -15.75
N PHE A 137 -5.59 -16.77 -14.96
CA PHE A 137 -4.36 -17.28 -14.36
C PHE A 137 -4.62 -18.46 -13.43
N ARG A 138 -5.63 -18.35 -12.54
CA ARG A 138 -6.01 -19.44 -11.63
C ARG A 138 -6.51 -20.68 -12.40
N ASP A 139 -7.33 -20.49 -13.43
CA ASP A 139 -7.84 -21.58 -14.27
C ASP A 139 -6.69 -22.32 -15.02
N ALA A 140 -5.64 -21.62 -15.36
CA ALA A 140 -4.43 -22.21 -15.95
C ALA A 140 -3.60 -22.95 -14.89
N PHE A 141 -3.33 -22.32 -13.74
CA PHE A 141 -2.56 -22.91 -12.66
C PHE A 141 -3.20 -24.18 -12.09
N ALA A 142 -4.55 -24.23 -12.00
CA ALA A 142 -5.28 -25.41 -11.56
C ALA A 142 -5.01 -26.67 -12.39
N LYS A 143 -4.55 -26.52 -13.64
CA LYS A 143 -4.23 -27.64 -14.55
C LYS A 143 -2.79 -28.12 -14.43
N GLU A 144 -1.95 -27.40 -13.67
CA GLU A 144 -0.55 -27.78 -13.48
C GLU A 144 -0.46 -29.03 -12.59
N LYS A 145 0.54 -29.86 -12.88
CA LYS A 145 0.76 -31.12 -12.14
C LYS A 145 1.04 -30.86 -10.67
N GLY A 146 0.30 -31.53 -9.79
CA GLY A 146 0.49 -31.43 -8.34
C GLY A 146 -0.20 -30.25 -7.67
N VAL A 147 -0.90 -29.41 -8.43
CA VAL A 147 -1.74 -28.34 -7.89
C VAL A 147 -3.00 -28.91 -7.26
N LYS A 148 -3.35 -28.40 -6.09
CA LYS A 148 -4.59 -28.67 -5.37
C LYS A 148 -5.39 -27.40 -5.22
N THR A 149 -6.71 -27.51 -5.27
CA THR A 149 -7.64 -26.41 -5.01
C THR A 149 -8.46 -26.74 -3.77
N SER A 150 -8.49 -25.82 -2.82
CA SER A 150 -9.31 -25.97 -1.62
C SER A 150 -10.77 -25.57 -1.86
N SER A 151 -11.63 -25.83 -0.88
CA SER A 151 -13.04 -25.40 -0.92
C SER A 151 -13.24 -23.89 -0.89
N THR A 152 -12.25 -23.13 -0.38
CA THR A 152 -12.26 -21.67 -0.34
C THR A 152 -11.74 -21.02 -1.62
N GLY A 153 -11.20 -21.83 -2.56
CA GLY A 153 -10.61 -21.37 -3.81
C GLY A 153 -9.11 -21.09 -3.74
N LEU A 154 -8.45 -21.35 -2.62
CA LEU A 154 -6.99 -21.33 -2.55
C LEU A 154 -6.43 -22.43 -3.44
N MET A 155 -5.48 -22.07 -4.30
CA MET A 155 -4.73 -23.04 -5.10
C MET A 155 -3.30 -23.10 -4.61
N TYR A 156 -2.76 -24.32 -4.50
CA TYR A 156 -1.41 -24.50 -4.01
C TYR A 156 -0.74 -25.75 -4.56
N GLN A 157 0.57 -25.69 -4.62
CA GLN A 157 1.44 -26.81 -4.99
C GLN A 157 2.50 -26.98 -3.91
N VAL A 158 2.52 -28.16 -3.29
CA VAL A 158 3.54 -28.51 -2.30
C VAL A 158 4.77 -28.97 -3.05
N GLU A 159 5.83 -28.15 -3.06
CA GLU A 159 7.10 -28.49 -3.68
C GLU A 159 7.94 -29.39 -2.78
N LYS A 160 7.85 -29.17 -1.47
CA LYS A 160 8.50 -29.96 -0.44
C LYS A 160 7.61 -30.05 0.79
N ALA A 161 7.30 -31.23 1.26
CA ALA A 161 6.35 -31.41 2.35
C ALA A 161 6.90 -30.95 3.71
N GLY A 162 8.22 -31.08 3.93
CA GLY A 162 8.83 -30.88 5.25
C GLY A 162 8.66 -32.08 6.16
N SER A 163 8.95 -31.90 7.46
CA SER A 163 8.90 -32.96 8.47
C SER A 163 8.29 -32.48 9.81
N GLY A 164 7.77 -33.41 10.61
CA GLY A 164 7.11 -33.11 11.88
C GLY A 164 5.61 -32.81 11.71
N GLU A 165 5.06 -31.96 12.59
CA GLU A 165 3.66 -31.54 12.55
C GLU A 165 3.50 -30.29 11.65
N ALA A 166 2.32 -30.11 11.10
CA ALA A 166 1.93 -28.88 10.41
C ALA A 166 1.57 -27.78 11.43
N PRO A 167 1.73 -26.49 11.10
CA PRO A 167 1.40 -25.42 12.01
C PRO A 167 -0.10 -25.32 12.27
N LYS A 168 -0.45 -24.89 13.49
CA LYS A 168 -1.80 -24.55 13.92
C LYS A 168 -2.03 -23.03 13.82
N ASP A 169 -3.27 -22.58 13.82
CA ASP A 169 -3.62 -21.15 13.69
C ASP A 169 -2.95 -20.28 14.77
N SER A 170 -2.84 -20.79 16.00
CA SER A 170 -2.22 -20.07 17.11
C SER A 170 -0.69 -20.06 17.09
N ASP A 171 -0.06 -20.86 16.24
CA ASP A 171 1.39 -20.97 16.21
C ASP A 171 2.04 -19.75 15.53
N THR A 172 3.26 -19.45 15.93
CA THR A 172 4.13 -18.50 15.24
C THR A 172 4.98 -19.25 14.24
N VAL A 173 4.91 -18.87 12.98
CA VAL A 173 5.71 -19.44 11.91
C VAL A 173 6.86 -18.50 11.52
N VAL A 174 7.98 -19.09 11.12
CA VAL A 174 9.14 -18.37 10.57
C VAL A 174 9.31 -18.81 9.13
N VAL A 175 9.27 -17.87 8.21
CA VAL A 175 9.26 -18.18 6.78
C VAL A 175 10.21 -17.27 5.99
N ASN A 176 10.75 -17.83 4.91
CA ASN A 176 11.17 -17.03 3.77
C ASN A 176 10.09 -17.07 2.69
N TYR A 177 9.90 -15.97 2.00
CA TYR A 177 8.89 -15.90 0.95
C TYR A 177 9.20 -14.86 -0.11
N LYS A 178 8.58 -15.06 -1.25
CA LYS A 178 8.49 -14.10 -2.34
C LYS A 178 7.04 -13.97 -2.76
N GLY A 179 6.52 -12.72 -2.75
CA GLY A 179 5.18 -12.38 -3.19
C GLY A 179 5.19 -11.60 -4.50
N THR A 180 4.45 -12.06 -5.49
CA THR A 180 4.30 -11.42 -6.79
C THR A 180 2.85 -11.29 -7.22
N LEU A 181 2.55 -10.29 -8.04
CA LEU A 181 1.34 -10.26 -8.85
C LEU A 181 1.44 -11.29 -9.97
N ILE A 182 0.33 -11.53 -10.66
CA ILE A 182 0.27 -12.53 -11.77
C ILE A 182 1.10 -12.15 -13.00
N ASP A 183 1.49 -10.89 -13.14
CA ASP A 183 2.40 -10.38 -14.17
C ASP A 183 3.88 -10.53 -13.80
N GLY A 184 4.17 -11.12 -12.62
CA GLY A 184 5.51 -11.31 -12.10
C GLY A 184 6.09 -10.12 -11.33
N LYS A 185 5.35 -9.00 -11.24
CA LYS A 185 5.79 -7.85 -10.45
C LYS A 185 5.86 -8.23 -8.97
N GLU A 186 7.05 -8.16 -8.40
CA GLU A 186 7.29 -8.40 -6.99
C GLU A 186 6.75 -7.23 -6.16
N PHE A 187 5.99 -7.53 -5.11
CA PHE A 187 5.50 -6.55 -4.16
C PHE A 187 6.09 -6.75 -2.77
N ASP A 188 6.57 -7.96 -2.46
CA ASP A 188 7.23 -8.25 -1.20
C ASP A 188 8.16 -9.47 -1.30
N ASN A 189 9.32 -9.43 -0.59
CA ASN A 189 10.31 -10.49 -0.66
C ASN A 189 11.23 -10.46 0.57
N SER A 190 11.18 -11.51 1.40
CA SER A 190 12.03 -11.63 2.59
C SER A 190 13.51 -11.81 2.25
N TYR A 191 13.82 -12.42 1.12
CA TYR A 191 15.22 -12.61 0.68
C TYR A 191 15.89 -11.27 0.37
N THR A 192 15.14 -10.33 -0.21
CA THR A 192 15.66 -8.98 -0.50
C THR A 192 15.88 -8.17 0.78
N ARG A 193 15.08 -8.41 1.83
CA ARG A 193 15.28 -7.80 3.15
C ARG A 193 16.45 -8.44 3.92
N GLY A 194 16.91 -9.63 3.52
CA GLY A 194 18.01 -10.34 4.16
C GLY A 194 17.65 -11.09 5.44
N GLU A 195 16.36 -11.13 5.81
CA GLU A 195 15.89 -11.82 7.03
C GLU A 195 14.54 -12.51 6.83
N PRO A 196 14.33 -13.69 7.47
CA PRO A 196 13.03 -14.35 7.50
C PRO A 196 12.00 -13.53 8.28
N LEU A 197 10.73 -13.68 7.90
CA LEU A 197 9.61 -13.08 8.62
C LEU A 197 9.05 -14.07 9.66
N SER A 198 8.72 -13.54 10.84
CA SER A 198 8.09 -14.30 11.93
C SER A 198 6.75 -13.68 12.30
N PHE A 199 5.66 -14.45 12.28
CA PHE A 199 4.31 -13.97 12.61
C PHE A 199 3.41 -15.09 13.08
N ARG A 200 2.35 -14.73 13.82
CA ARG A 200 1.29 -15.68 14.17
C ARG A 200 0.44 -15.98 12.94
N LEU A 201 0.08 -17.26 12.78
CA LEU A 201 -0.61 -17.72 11.57
C LEU A 201 -2.06 -17.23 11.49
N ASP A 202 -2.69 -16.91 12.63
CA ASP A 202 -4.02 -16.31 12.70
C ASP A 202 -4.04 -14.79 12.43
N GLY A 203 -2.87 -14.15 12.35
CA GLY A 203 -2.73 -12.70 12.13
C GLY A 203 -2.43 -12.27 10.69
N VAL A 204 -2.47 -13.20 9.73
CA VAL A 204 -2.15 -12.94 8.32
C VAL A 204 -3.38 -13.12 7.43
N ILE A 205 -3.23 -12.87 6.13
CA ILE A 205 -4.32 -13.08 5.16
C ILE A 205 -4.79 -14.55 5.17
N PRO A 206 -6.11 -14.79 5.00
CA PRO A 206 -6.70 -16.14 5.09
C PRO A 206 -6.01 -17.18 4.20
N GLY A 207 -5.57 -16.78 3.00
CA GLY A 207 -4.85 -17.66 2.09
C GLY A 207 -3.54 -18.19 2.65
N TRP A 208 -2.83 -17.43 3.47
CA TRP A 208 -1.62 -17.89 4.16
C TRP A 208 -1.94 -18.82 5.32
N THR A 209 -2.93 -18.44 6.15
CA THR A 209 -3.40 -19.28 7.26
C THR A 209 -3.80 -20.67 6.78
N GLU A 210 -4.50 -20.74 5.67
CA GLU A 210 -4.93 -22.00 5.08
C GLU A 210 -3.79 -22.74 4.39
N GLY A 211 -2.99 -22.03 3.60
CA GLY A 211 -1.97 -22.61 2.75
C GLY A 211 -0.84 -23.26 3.53
N LEU A 212 -0.32 -22.58 4.57
CA LEU A 212 0.82 -23.05 5.36
C LEU A 212 0.50 -24.32 6.17
N LYS A 213 -0.76 -24.60 6.47
CA LYS A 213 -1.19 -25.86 7.12
C LYS A 213 -0.98 -27.09 6.24
N ASN A 214 -0.68 -26.93 4.95
CA ASN A 214 -0.42 -28.02 4.02
C ASN A 214 1.05 -28.44 3.96
N ILE A 215 1.93 -27.75 4.66
CA ILE A 215 3.36 -28.07 4.77
C ILE A 215 3.79 -28.13 6.24
N LYS A 216 4.98 -28.68 6.45
CA LYS A 216 5.61 -28.84 7.75
C LYS A 216 6.93 -28.09 7.80
N LYS A 217 7.60 -28.04 8.94
CA LYS A 217 8.94 -27.42 9.07
C LYS A 217 9.90 -27.94 8.00
N GLY A 218 10.60 -27.04 7.33
CA GLY A 218 11.49 -27.30 6.18
C GLY A 218 10.74 -27.56 4.88
N GLY A 219 9.42 -27.38 4.85
CA GLY A 219 8.58 -27.50 3.66
C GLY A 219 8.61 -26.25 2.78
N LYS A 220 8.23 -26.43 1.51
CA LYS A 220 8.11 -25.36 0.53
C LYS A 220 6.81 -25.49 -0.24
N ILE A 221 6.12 -24.39 -0.43
CA ILE A 221 4.81 -24.32 -1.07
C ILE A 221 4.72 -23.12 -2.00
N LYS A 222 4.14 -23.32 -3.17
CA LYS A 222 3.68 -22.25 -4.04
C LYS A 222 2.18 -22.09 -3.86
N MET A 223 1.71 -20.88 -3.62
CA MET A 223 0.30 -20.55 -3.41
C MET A 223 -0.16 -19.52 -4.41
N VAL A 224 -1.34 -19.75 -4.99
CA VAL A 224 -2.07 -18.79 -5.81
C VAL A 224 -3.35 -18.45 -5.08
N ILE A 225 -3.39 -17.24 -4.54
CA ILE A 225 -4.39 -16.79 -3.59
C ILE A 225 -5.37 -15.87 -4.32
N PRO A 226 -6.67 -16.23 -4.36
CA PRO A 226 -7.68 -15.34 -4.93
C PRO A 226 -7.88 -14.11 -4.04
N PRO A 227 -8.38 -12.99 -4.60
CA PRO A 227 -8.51 -11.73 -3.87
C PRO A 227 -9.32 -11.85 -2.58
N GLU A 228 -10.33 -12.73 -2.53
CA GLU A 228 -11.19 -12.95 -1.36
C GLU A 228 -10.41 -13.50 -0.14
N LEU A 229 -9.32 -14.19 -0.38
CA LEU A 229 -8.42 -14.73 0.64
C LEU A 229 -7.17 -13.86 0.86
N ALA A 230 -7.14 -12.66 0.29
CA ALA A 230 -6.03 -11.70 0.37
C ALA A 230 -6.55 -10.29 0.69
N TYR A 231 -6.44 -9.34 -0.24
CA TYR A 231 -6.77 -7.93 0.00
C TYR A 231 -8.07 -7.47 -0.68
N GLY A 232 -8.84 -8.38 -1.24
CA GLY A 232 -10.22 -8.17 -1.70
C GLY A 232 -10.39 -7.11 -2.79
N LYS A 233 -11.57 -6.47 -2.74
CA LYS A 233 -12.02 -5.49 -3.74
C LYS A 233 -11.37 -4.12 -3.60
N THR A 234 -10.70 -3.83 -2.49
CA THR A 234 -10.09 -2.53 -2.22
C THR A 234 -8.60 -2.51 -2.51
N GLY A 235 -7.92 -3.65 -2.38
CA GLY A 235 -6.47 -3.72 -2.47
C GLY A 235 -5.77 -2.99 -1.31
N VAL A 236 -4.45 -2.83 -1.43
CA VAL A 236 -3.60 -2.05 -0.51
C VAL A 236 -2.49 -1.37 -1.32
N PRO A 237 -1.73 -0.42 -0.76
CA PRO A 237 -0.59 0.17 -1.46
C PRO A 237 0.34 -0.89 -2.05
N GLY A 238 0.58 -0.81 -3.36
CA GLY A 238 1.39 -1.79 -4.11
C GLY A 238 0.63 -3.01 -4.64
N ILE A 239 -0.56 -3.32 -4.12
CA ILE A 239 -1.41 -4.45 -4.57
C ILE A 239 -2.79 -3.91 -4.99
N PRO A 240 -3.05 -3.79 -6.30
CA PRO A 240 -4.33 -3.28 -6.80
C PRO A 240 -5.54 -4.11 -6.35
N ALA A 241 -6.72 -3.50 -6.44
CA ALA A 241 -8.00 -4.15 -6.16
C ALA A 241 -8.19 -5.43 -6.99
N ASN A 242 -8.81 -6.45 -6.41
CA ASN A 242 -9.09 -7.76 -7.03
C ASN A 242 -7.85 -8.49 -7.58
N SER A 243 -6.67 -8.23 -7.03
CA SER A 243 -5.44 -8.93 -7.42
C SER A 243 -5.44 -10.38 -6.93
N THR A 244 -5.16 -11.31 -7.83
CA THR A 244 -4.70 -12.65 -7.49
C THR A 244 -3.22 -12.58 -7.15
N LEU A 245 -2.82 -13.16 -6.03
CA LEU A 245 -1.44 -13.13 -5.54
C LEU A 245 -0.75 -14.49 -5.71
N VAL A 246 0.52 -14.46 -6.03
CA VAL A 246 1.37 -15.65 -6.11
C VAL A 246 2.43 -15.55 -5.03
N PHE A 247 2.51 -16.55 -4.17
CA PHE A 247 3.54 -16.65 -3.14
C PHE A 247 4.32 -17.95 -3.29
N GLU A 248 5.63 -17.84 -3.20
CA GLU A 248 6.54 -18.96 -2.95
C GLU A 248 7.01 -18.83 -1.51
N VAL A 249 6.73 -19.84 -0.66
CA VAL A 249 7.00 -19.78 0.78
C VAL A 249 7.78 -21.00 1.22
N GLU A 250 8.85 -20.77 1.98
CA GLU A 250 9.62 -21.78 2.67
C GLU A 250 9.39 -21.65 4.18
N LEU A 251 8.86 -22.69 4.82
CA LEU A 251 8.58 -22.74 6.24
C LEU A 251 9.81 -23.21 7.02
N LEU A 252 10.52 -22.28 7.61
CA LEU A 252 11.79 -22.53 8.31
C LEU A 252 11.59 -23.10 9.71
N ASP A 253 10.62 -22.56 10.46
CA ASP A 253 10.36 -22.96 11.83
C ASP A 253 8.89 -22.77 12.24
N ILE A 254 8.45 -23.53 13.23
CA ILE A 254 7.14 -23.44 13.86
C ILE A 254 7.36 -23.34 15.36
N LYS A 255 6.90 -22.23 15.95
CA LYS A 255 6.94 -21.99 17.39
C LYS A 255 5.52 -22.13 17.94
N PRO A 256 5.22 -23.19 18.70
CA PRO A 256 3.89 -23.36 19.28
C PRO A 256 3.50 -22.18 20.15
N ALA A 257 2.21 -21.83 20.15
CA ALA A 257 1.70 -20.83 21.08
C ALA A 257 2.00 -21.28 22.52
N PRO A 258 2.32 -20.34 23.44
CA PRO A 258 2.39 -20.66 24.85
C PRO A 258 1.11 -21.39 25.26
N LYS A 259 1.24 -22.55 25.92
CA LYS A 259 0.07 -23.20 26.51
C LYS A 259 -0.51 -22.21 27.52
N ALA A 260 -1.80 -21.86 27.36
CA ALA A 260 -2.50 -21.06 28.36
C ALA A 260 -2.36 -21.82 29.69
N ASP A 261 -1.75 -21.18 30.67
CA ASP A 261 -1.67 -21.76 32.04
C ASP A 261 -3.09 -21.77 32.59
N PRO A 262 -3.65 -22.96 32.95
CA PRO A 262 -5.03 -23.03 33.47
C PRO A 262 -5.24 -22.23 34.75
N LYS A 263 -4.15 -21.76 35.39
CA LYS A 263 -4.19 -20.92 36.60
C LYS A 263 -4.38 -19.42 36.32
N ALA A 264 -4.09 -18.92 35.11
CA ALA A 264 -4.27 -17.50 34.78
C ALA A 264 -5.75 -17.15 34.52
N ASP A 265 -6.51 -18.09 33.94
CA ASP A 265 -7.93 -17.91 33.70
C ASP A 265 -8.80 -17.98 34.96
N ALA A 266 -8.36 -18.72 35.99
CA ALA A 266 -9.07 -18.78 37.27
C ALA A 266 -8.89 -17.49 38.08
N GLN A 267 -7.78 -16.78 37.94
CA GLN A 267 -7.49 -15.55 38.68
C GLN A 267 -8.14 -14.30 38.02
N ALA A 268 -8.41 -14.36 36.73
CA ALA A 268 -9.12 -13.30 36.00
C ALA A 268 -10.64 -13.33 36.23
N ALA A 269 -11.20 -14.50 36.53
CA ALA A 269 -12.61 -14.68 36.88
C ALA A 269 -12.96 -14.21 38.29
N GLU A 270 -11.98 -14.18 39.24
CA GLU A 270 -12.20 -13.76 40.64
C GLU A 270 -11.99 -12.24 40.85
N ALA A 271 -11.50 -11.52 39.88
CA ALA A 271 -11.23 -10.07 39.96
C ALA A 271 -12.27 -9.18 39.26
N ALA A 272 -13.43 -9.70 38.86
CA ALA A 272 -14.51 -8.87 38.34
C ALA A 272 -15.28 -8.22 39.50
N PRO A 273 -15.30 -6.88 39.65
CA PRO A 273 -16.11 -6.23 40.65
C PRO A 273 -17.59 -6.37 40.32
N GLU A 274 -18.37 -6.92 41.25
CA GLU A 274 -19.84 -6.89 41.22
C GLU A 274 -20.34 -5.46 41.03
N ALA A 275 -20.93 -5.18 39.90
CA ALA A 275 -21.70 -3.98 39.69
C ALA A 275 -23.00 -4.10 40.50
N LYS A 276 -23.05 -3.48 41.70
CA LYS A 276 -24.28 -3.27 42.44
C LYS A 276 -25.21 -2.41 41.63
N ALA A 277 -26.36 -2.99 41.31
CA ALA A 277 -27.55 -2.27 40.90
C ALA A 277 -28.07 -1.51 42.10
N ASP A 278 -28.12 -0.17 42.03
CA ASP A 278 -28.98 0.65 42.86
C ASP A 278 -30.06 1.29 41.99
N ALA A 279 -31.20 0.64 41.99
CA ALA A 279 -32.45 1.23 41.62
C ALA A 279 -33.11 1.72 42.93
N ALA A 280 -33.41 3.02 43.03
CA ALA A 280 -34.54 3.54 43.80
C ALA A 280 -34.60 5.07 43.71
N ASN A 281 -35.55 5.57 42.95
CA ASN A 281 -36.78 6.13 43.55
C ASN A 281 -36.70 7.61 43.99
N SER A 282 -37.71 8.35 43.51
CA SER A 282 -38.38 9.49 44.11
C SER A 282 -37.93 10.92 43.71
N LYS A 283 -38.62 11.61 43.06
CA LYS A 283 -39.89 12.39 43.09
C LYS A 283 -39.85 13.41 41.99
#